data_44f8fdff690eb65352906e7c7020e76c
#
_entry.id   44f8fdff690eb65352906e7c7020e76c
#
_cell.length_a   1.000
_cell.length_b   1.000
_cell.length_c   1.000
_cell.angle_alpha   90.00
_cell.angle_beta   90.00
_cell.angle_gamma   90.00
#
_symmetry.space_group_name_H-M   'P 1'
#
loop_
_entity.id
_entity.type
_entity.pdbx_description
1 polymer ?
#
loop_
_entity_poly.entity_id
_entity_poly.type
_entity_poly.pdbx_seq_one_letter_code
_entity_poly.pdbx_strand_id
1 'polypeptide(L)'
;MTVKDHMVPLEGYTTVSEDASLYDAIKALERAMLSPSVTAPRPHDRAVLVLDDDGRLLGKLSMWEMLHGLEPRYSLPVEPLVMVDEIFTWTHAMFINLAARAKAVKAKELLHEHFVDQTIEAGAPLDQAVHQLVQDRLMSLVVTDGGKVVGILRLSDVFIKVGQMMEAAEAEAG
;
A
#
# COMPACT_ATOMS: atom_id res chain seq x y z
N MET A 1 -17.04 10.63 15.20
CA MET A 1 -15.70 10.59 14.55
C MET A 1 -15.80 9.65 13.38
N THR A 2 -15.54 10.13 12.20
CA THR A 2 -15.72 9.40 10.94
C THR A 2 -14.40 9.17 10.22
N VAL A 3 -14.36 8.26 9.27
CA VAL A 3 -13.22 7.97 8.40
C VAL A 3 -12.74 9.24 7.69
N LYS A 4 -13.66 10.08 7.20
CA LYS A 4 -13.39 11.33 6.49
C LYS A 4 -12.51 12.30 7.29
N ASP A 5 -12.67 12.31 8.62
CA ASP A 5 -11.92 13.22 9.49
C ASP A 5 -10.43 12.87 9.61
N HIS A 6 -10.05 11.65 9.16
CA HIS A 6 -8.71 11.07 9.36
C HIS A 6 -8.05 10.55 8.08
N MET A 7 -8.75 10.59 6.95
CA MET A 7 -8.20 10.15 5.67
C MET A 7 -7.21 11.19 5.09
N VAL A 8 -6.33 10.73 4.22
CA VAL A 8 -5.54 11.58 3.33
C VAL A 8 -6.34 11.77 2.05
N PRO A 9 -6.59 13.00 1.60
CA PRO A 9 -7.27 13.26 0.33
C PRO A 9 -6.51 12.67 -0.86
N LEU A 10 -7.24 12.29 -1.91
CA LEU A 10 -6.67 11.65 -3.09
C LEU A 10 -5.60 12.51 -3.80
N GLU A 11 -5.80 13.84 -3.84
CA GLU A 11 -4.87 14.78 -4.47
C GLU A 11 -3.49 14.82 -3.79
N GLY A 12 -3.40 14.34 -2.57
CA GLY A 12 -2.15 14.26 -1.81
C GLY A 12 -1.51 12.88 -1.82
N TYR A 13 -2.06 11.92 -2.58
CA TYR A 13 -1.60 10.54 -2.58
C TYR A 13 -0.85 10.19 -3.88
N THR A 14 0.13 9.30 -3.78
CA THR A 14 0.93 8.86 -4.94
C THR A 14 0.10 7.98 -5.87
N THR A 15 0.02 8.37 -7.14
CA THR A 15 -0.72 7.64 -8.18
C THR A 15 0.20 7.25 -9.33
N VAL A 16 -0.16 6.19 -10.06
CA VAL A 16 0.49 5.76 -11.30
C VAL A 16 -0.57 5.31 -12.31
N SER A 17 -0.25 5.38 -13.61
CA SER A 17 -1.10 4.82 -14.67
C SER A 17 -1.09 3.29 -14.61
N GLU A 18 -2.15 2.67 -15.08
CA GLU A 18 -2.27 1.22 -15.25
C GLU A 18 -1.17 0.63 -16.15
N ASP A 19 -0.68 1.39 -17.11
CA ASP A 19 0.38 1.01 -18.03
C ASP A 19 1.79 1.30 -17.52
N ALA A 20 1.91 1.95 -16.36
CA ALA A 20 3.20 2.17 -15.72
C ALA A 20 3.87 0.82 -15.40
N SER A 21 5.20 0.78 -15.52
CA SER A 21 5.96 -0.39 -15.10
C SER A 21 6.04 -0.47 -13.57
N LEU A 22 6.30 -1.66 -13.06
CA LEU A 22 6.63 -1.83 -11.63
C LEU A 22 7.81 -0.95 -11.22
N TYR A 23 8.79 -0.74 -12.12
CA TYR A 23 9.89 0.19 -11.90
C TYR A 23 9.38 1.62 -11.64
N ASP A 24 8.46 2.11 -12.46
CA ASP A 24 7.88 3.46 -12.31
C ASP A 24 7.08 3.58 -11.02
N ALA A 25 6.30 2.55 -10.66
CA ALA A 25 5.53 2.51 -9.43
C ALA A 25 6.44 2.57 -8.18
N ILE A 26 7.52 1.77 -8.16
CA ILE A 26 8.51 1.79 -7.08
C ILE A 26 9.19 3.16 -6.99
N LYS A 27 9.61 3.75 -8.12
CA LYS A 27 10.25 5.06 -8.13
C LYS A 27 9.32 6.19 -7.73
N ALA A 28 8.03 6.09 -8.05
CA ALA A 28 7.02 7.06 -7.61
C ALA A 28 6.86 7.01 -6.08
N LEU A 29 6.72 5.81 -5.51
CA LEU A 29 6.59 5.64 -4.06
C LEU A 29 7.88 6.04 -3.32
N GLU A 30 9.05 5.64 -3.81
CA GLU A 30 10.34 6.02 -3.24
C GLU A 30 10.50 7.55 -3.16
N ARG A 31 10.16 8.28 -4.22
CA ARG A 31 10.20 9.75 -4.23
C ARG A 31 9.26 10.34 -3.19
N ALA A 32 8.03 9.81 -3.08
CA ALA A 32 7.07 10.26 -2.07
C ALA A 32 7.58 10.02 -0.64
N MET A 33 8.25 8.89 -0.40
CA MET A 33 8.82 8.55 0.90
C MET A 33 10.05 9.39 1.27
N LEU A 34 10.87 9.77 0.29
CA LEU A 34 12.10 10.54 0.49
C LEU A 34 11.86 12.06 0.44
N SER A 35 10.68 12.50 -0.02
CA SER A 35 10.35 13.93 -0.06
C SER A 35 10.18 14.48 1.35
N PRO A 36 10.94 15.53 1.75
CA PRO A 36 10.75 16.17 3.05
C PRO A 36 9.35 16.79 3.09
N SER A 37 8.54 16.36 4.05
CA SER A 37 7.27 17.05 4.34
C SER A 37 7.56 18.39 4.98
N VAL A 38 7.32 19.47 4.24
CA VAL A 38 7.61 20.86 4.70
C VAL A 38 6.63 21.31 5.80
N THR A 39 5.50 20.62 5.99
CA THR A 39 4.39 21.14 6.82
C THR A 39 4.00 20.31 8.03
N ALA A 40 4.37 19.06 8.13
CA ALA A 40 4.26 18.22 9.35
C ALA A 40 4.95 16.88 9.14
N PRO A 41 5.43 16.19 10.19
CA PRO A 41 5.87 14.80 10.10
C PRO A 41 4.61 13.92 9.87
N ARG A 42 4.20 13.78 8.61
CA ARG A 42 3.13 12.84 8.25
C ARG A 42 3.75 11.48 7.96
N PRO A 43 3.08 10.39 8.37
CA PRO A 43 3.47 9.07 7.93
C PRO A 43 3.50 9.03 6.40
N HIS A 44 4.57 8.49 5.82
CA HIS A 44 4.70 8.39 4.37
C HIS A 44 3.71 7.39 3.80
N ASP A 45 3.30 7.59 2.55
CA ASP A 45 2.54 6.61 1.80
C ASP A 45 3.33 5.29 1.71
N ARG A 46 2.62 4.18 1.79
CA ARG A 46 3.21 2.83 1.71
C ARG A 46 2.63 2.03 0.55
N ALA A 47 1.92 2.71 -0.32
CA ALA A 47 1.30 2.17 -1.51
C ALA A 47 1.18 3.26 -2.57
N VAL A 48 0.97 2.86 -3.82
CA VAL A 48 0.50 3.74 -4.89
C VAL A 48 -0.90 3.34 -5.31
N LEU A 49 -1.66 4.29 -5.83
CA LEU A 49 -2.94 4.03 -6.47
C LEU A 49 -2.72 3.88 -7.97
N VAL A 50 -3.30 2.84 -8.55
CA VAL A 50 -3.24 2.57 -9.99
C VAL A 50 -4.54 3.08 -10.62
N LEU A 51 -4.40 4.01 -11.56
CA LEU A 51 -5.52 4.64 -12.25
C LEU A 51 -5.55 4.20 -13.71
N ASP A 52 -6.76 4.05 -14.27
CA ASP A 52 -6.95 3.89 -15.72
C ASP A 52 -6.76 5.22 -16.46
N ASP A 53 -6.89 5.19 -17.80
CA ASP A 53 -6.77 6.38 -18.66
C ASP A 53 -7.86 7.43 -18.41
N ASP A 54 -9.00 7.03 -17.84
CA ASP A 54 -10.09 7.93 -17.44
C ASP A 54 -9.90 8.50 -16.03
N GLY A 55 -8.81 8.14 -15.33
CA GLY A 55 -8.53 8.55 -13.96
C GLY A 55 -9.32 7.80 -12.90
N ARG A 56 -9.94 6.67 -13.25
CA ARG A 56 -10.65 5.81 -12.31
C ARG A 56 -9.66 4.90 -11.59
N LEU A 57 -9.92 4.67 -10.32
CA LEU A 57 -9.10 3.77 -9.53
C LEU A 57 -9.34 2.31 -9.93
N LEU A 58 -8.28 1.63 -10.36
CA LEU A 58 -8.26 0.20 -10.63
C LEU A 58 -7.86 -0.61 -9.40
N GLY A 59 -7.01 -0.06 -8.56
CA GLY A 59 -6.55 -0.75 -7.38
C GLY A 59 -5.43 -0.02 -6.65
N LYS A 60 -5.01 -0.63 -5.56
CA LYS A 60 -3.89 -0.17 -4.73
C LYS A 60 -2.75 -1.18 -4.81
N LEU A 61 -1.54 -0.70 -5.02
CA LEU A 61 -0.32 -1.49 -5.08
C LEU A 61 0.57 -1.12 -3.90
N SER A 62 0.62 -1.98 -2.90
CA SER A 62 1.45 -1.76 -1.71
C SER A 62 2.91 -2.17 -1.92
N MET A 63 3.77 -1.84 -0.97
CA MET A 63 5.17 -2.30 -0.99
C MET A 63 5.29 -3.83 -1.03
N TRP A 64 4.31 -4.55 -0.46
CA TRP A 64 4.27 -6.01 -0.49
C TRP A 64 4.14 -6.54 -1.91
N GLU A 65 3.11 -6.08 -2.65
CA GLU A 65 2.88 -6.49 -4.03
C GLU A 65 4.05 -6.07 -4.93
N MET A 66 4.63 -4.89 -4.69
CA MET A 66 5.78 -4.42 -5.47
C MET A 66 7.00 -5.31 -5.26
N LEU A 67 7.32 -5.65 -4.00
CA LEU A 67 8.44 -6.55 -3.70
C LEU A 67 8.19 -7.96 -4.21
N HIS A 68 6.96 -8.47 -4.05
CA HIS A 68 6.57 -9.76 -4.60
C HIS A 68 6.69 -9.81 -6.13
N GLY A 69 6.33 -8.74 -6.82
CA GLY A 69 6.50 -8.61 -8.27
C GLY A 69 7.96 -8.57 -8.73
N LEU A 70 8.89 -8.27 -7.83
CA LEU A 70 10.33 -8.32 -8.09
C LEU A 70 10.94 -9.69 -7.82
N GLU A 71 10.24 -10.59 -7.12
CA GLU A 71 10.77 -11.92 -6.86
C GLU A 71 10.95 -12.70 -8.15
N PRO A 72 12.09 -13.36 -8.36
CA PRO A 72 12.25 -14.30 -9.45
C PRO A 72 11.24 -15.43 -9.29
N ARG A 73 10.67 -15.90 -10.39
CA ARG A 73 9.85 -17.11 -10.36
C ARG A 73 10.77 -18.29 -10.12
N TYR A 74 10.87 -18.69 -8.86
CA TYR A 74 11.60 -19.90 -8.48
C TYR A 74 10.77 -21.12 -8.89
N SER A 75 11.22 -21.84 -9.92
CA SER A 75 10.74 -23.20 -10.15
C SER A 75 11.41 -24.07 -9.08
N LEU A 76 10.66 -24.45 -8.05
CA LEU A 76 11.16 -25.41 -7.06
C LEU A 76 11.41 -26.76 -7.77
N PRO A 77 12.65 -27.28 -7.81
CA PRO A 77 12.88 -28.63 -8.26
C PRO A 77 12.32 -29.61 -7.23
N VAL A 78 11.78 -30.70 -7.72
CA VAL A 78 11.07 -31.72 -6.93
C VAL A 78 12.01 -32.63 -6.11
N GLU A 79 13.33 -32.40 -6.12
CA GLU A 79 14.29 -33.29 -5.46
C GLU A 79 15.06 -32.64 -4.31
N PRO A 80 15.15 -33.32 -3.12
CA PRO A 80 15.70 -32.71 -1.90
C PRO A 80 17.23 -32.51 -1.88
N LEU A 81 17.96 -33.00 -2.87
CA LEU A 81 19.44 -32.99 -2.89
C LEU A 81 20.07 -31.73 -3.49
N VAL A 82 19.25 -30.83 -4.09
CA VAL A 82 19.74 -29.62 -4.78
C VAL A 82 19.64 -28.38 -3.89
N MET A 83 19.14 -28.50 -2.66
CA MET A 83 18.84 -27.37 -1.78
C MET A 83 20.05 -26.50 -1.40
N VAL A 84 21.27 -27.02 -1.43
CA VAL A 84 22.45 -26.25 -0.94
C VAL A 84 22.93 -25.27 -2.01
N ASP A 85 22.96 -25.65 -3.26
CA ASP A 85 23.35 -24.77 -4.37
C ASP A 85 22.24 -23.76 -4.69
N GLU A 86 20.98 -24.10 -4.49
CA GLU A 86 19.85 -23.21 -4.72
C GLU A 86 19.73 -22.13 -3.65
N ILE A 87 20.00 -22.42 -2.38
CA ILE A 87 20.04 -21.40 -1.32
C ILE A 87 21.10 -20.34 -1.66
N PHE A 88 22.23 -20.73 -2.24
CA PHE A 88 23.28 -19.79 -2.63
C PHE A 88 22.89 -18.98 -3.86
N THR A 89 22.17 -19.55 -4.82
CA THR A 89 21.62 -18.86 -6.00
C THR A 89 20.49 -17.94 -5.60
N TRP A 90 19.73 -18.31 -4.58
CA TRP A 90 18.59 -17.54 -4.06
C TRP A 90 18.99 -16.17 -3.52
N THR A 91 20.12 -16.10 -2.77
CA THR A 91 20.59 -14.85 -2.15
C THR A 91 21.03 -13.78 -3.13
N HIS A 92 21.36 -14.14 -4.39
CA HIS A 92 21.83 -13.20 -5.41
C HIS A 92 20.83 -12.98 -6.55
N ALA A 93 19.96 -13.96 -6.84
CA ALA A 93 19.06 -13.91 -7.98
C ALA A 93 18.06 -12.74 -7.92
N MET A 94 17.65 -12.34 -6.72
CA MET A 94 16.70 -11.24 -6.56
C MET A 94 17.25 -9.92 -7.12
N PHE A 95 18.53 -9.65 -7.00
CA PHE A 95 19.14 -8.39 -7.40
C PHE A 95 19.75 -8.41 -8.80
N ILE A 96 19.84 -9.60 -9.43
CA ILE A 96 20.32 -9.72 -10.81
C ILE A 96 19.25 -9.18 -11.76
N ASN A 97 19.67 -8.27 -12.66
CA ASN A 97 18.79 -7.65 -13.65
C ASN A 97 17.51 -7.01 -13.06
N LEU A 98 17.56 -6.55 -11.80
CA LEU A 98 16.42 -6.03 -11.06
C LEU A 98 15.66 -4.95 -11.84
N ALA A 99 16.35 -3.95 -12.38
CA ALA A 99 15.72 -2.87 -13.13
C ALA A 99 15.04 -3.37 -14.41
N ALA A 100 15.66 -4.32 -15.13
CA ALA A 100 15.07 -4.88 -16.34
C ALA A 100 13.79 -5.68 -16.03
N ARG A 101 13.79 -6.49 -14.97
CA ARG A 101 12.60 -7.22 -14.52
C ARG A 101 11.51 -6.25 -14.07
N ALA A 102 11.84 -5.26 -13.27
CA ALA A 102 10.87 -4.25 -12.82
C ALA A 102 10.21 -3.49 -13.99
N LYS A 103 10.96 -3.24 -15.07
CA LYS A 103 10.42 -2.60 -16.28
C LYS A 103 9.56 -3.53 -17.15
N ALA A 104 9.74 -4.84 -17.02
CA ALA A 104 8.99 -5.83 -17.79
C ALA A 104 7.59 -6.13 -17.22
N VAL A 105 7.34 -5.81 -15.95
CA VAL A 105 6.06 -6.04 -15.26
C VAL A 105 5.26 -4.75 -15.22
N LYS A 106 3.98 -4.80 -15.59
CA LYS A 106 3.07 -3.65 -15.47
C LYS A 106 2.43 -3.60 -14.10
N ALA A 107 2.20 -2.39 -13.58
CA ALA A 107 1.57 -2.16 -12.28
C ALA A 107 0.21 -2.87 -12.17
N LYS A 108 -0.60 -2.83 -13.22
CA LYS A 108 -1.92 -3.50 -13.26
C LYS A 108 -1.87 -5.02 -13.11
N GLU A 109 -0.78 -5.66 -13.50
CA GLU A 109 -0.62 -7.13 -13.40
C GLU A 109 -0.45 -7.62 -11.96
N LEU A 110 -0.13 -6.70 -11.03
CA LEU A 110 0.10 -6.99 -9.62
C LEU A 110 -1.10 -6.61 -8.73
N LEU A 111 -2.18 -6.07 -9.31
CA LEU A 111 -3.37 -5.73 -8.57
C LEU A 111 -4.11 -6.98 -8.10
N HIS A 112 -4.58 -6.95 -6.85
CA HIS A 112 -5.41 -8.02 -6.30
C HIS A 112 -6.82 -7.99 -6.90
N GLU A 113 -7.36 -9.16 -7.22
CA GLU A 113 -8.74 -9.31 -7.73
C GLU A 113 -9.81 -8.85 -6.71
N HIS A 114 -9.49 -8.87 -5.41
CA HIS A 114 -10.41 -8.50 -4.32
C HIS A 114 -10.18 -7.08 -3.78
N PHE A 115 -9.88 -6.13 -4.65
CA PHE A 115 -9.66 -4.74 -4.24
C PHE A 115 -10.90 -4.12 -3.52
N VAL A 116 -12.10 -4.56 -3.85
CA VAL A 116 -13.36 -4.08 -3.24
C VAL A 116 -13.37 -4.27 -1.72
N ASP A 117 -12.76 -5.34 -1.22
CA ASP A 117 -12.66 -5.62 0.22
C ASP A 117 -11.74 -4.65 0.97
N GLN A 118 -11.00 -3.80 0.25
CA GLN A 118 -10.09 -2.81 0.82
C GLN A 118 -10.66 -1.39 0.77
N THR A 119 -11.98 -1.25 0.64
CA THR A 119 -12.65 0.04 0.58
C THR A 119 -13.53 0.28 1.82
N ILE A 120 -13.74 1.55 2.16
CA ILE A 120 -14.64 1.98 3.23
C ILE A 120 -15.30 3.31 2.87
N GLU A 121 -16.56 3.51 3.27
CA GLU A 121 -17.25 4.78 3.06
C GLU A 121 -16.71 5.89 3.98
N ALA A 122 -16.62 7.11 3.44
CA ALA A 122 -16.10 8.30 4.14
C ALA A 122 -16.91 8.64 5.40
N GLY A 123 -18.21 8.36 5.38
CA GLY A 123 -19.12 8.56 6.51
C GLY A 123 -19.09 7.44 7.56
N ALA A 124 -18.37 6.35 7.31
CA ALA A 124 -18.29 5.23 8.24
C ALA A 124 -17.64 5.64 9.57
N PRO A 125 -18.04 5.03 10.70
CA PRO A 125 -17.38 5.21 11.98
C PRO A 125 -15.91 4.75 11.93
N LEU A 126 -15.03 5.45 12.65
CA LEU A 126 -13.61 5.11 12.67
C LEU A 126 -13.32 3.73 13.27
N ASP A 127 -14.13 3.28 14.25
CA ASP A 127 -14.03 1.95 14.86
C ASP A 127 -14.30 0.82 13.85
N GLN A 128 -15.22 1.03 12.91
CA GLN A 128 -15.44 0.10 11.79
C GLN A 128 -14.18 -0.01 10.92
N ALA A 129 -13.53 1.12 10.61
CA ALA A 129 -12.29 1.12 9.85
C ALA A 129 -11.16 0.40 10.61
N VAL A 130 -11.04 0.63 11.93
CA VAL A 130 -10.08 -0.09 12.79
C VAL A 130 -10.30 -1.59 12.70
N HIS A 131 -11.56 -2.01 12.83
CA HIS A 131 -11.91 -3.43 12.77
C HIS A 131 -11.49 -4.06 11.43
N GLN A 132 -11.82 -3.42 10.32
CA GLN A 132 -11.46 -3.90 8.97
C GLN A 132 -9.94 -3.95 8.77
N LEU A 133 -9.21 -2.89 9.14
CA LEU A 133 -7.73 -2.86 9.07
C LEU A 133 -7.08 -4.01 9.83
N VAL A 134 -7.62 -4.32 11.03
CA VAL A 134 -7.08 -5.38 11.89
C VAL A 134 -7.43 -6.77 11.38
N GLN A 135 -8.70 -7.01 11.02
CA GLN A 135 -9.16 -8.33 10.55
C GLN A 135 -8.43 -8.77 9.27
N ASP A 136 -8.29 -7.85 8.32
CA ASP A 136 -7.73 -8.15 7.00
C ASP A 136 -6.23 -7.85 6.93
N ARG A 137 -5.61 -7.42 8.06
CA ARG A 137 -4.18 -7.05 8.17
C ARG A 137 -3.76 -6.02 7.11
N LEU A 138 -4.62 -5.05 6.87
CA LEU A 138 -4.39 -4.02 5.87
C LEU A 138 -3.56 -2.86 6.43
N MET A 139 -2.69 -2.30 5.60
CA MET A 139 -1.93 -1.09 5.92
C MET A 139 -2.69 0.20 5.62
N SER A 140 -3.75 0.11 4.82
CA SER A 140 -4.61 1.23 4.48
C SER A 140 -5.92 0.76 3.84
N LEU A 141 -6.96 1.59 3.93
CA LEU A 141 -8.24 1.43 3.23
C LEU A 141 -8.41 2.56 2.22
N VAL A 142 -8.98 2.25 1.06
CA VAL A 142 -9.44 3.25 0.12
C VAL A 142 -10.76 3.82 0.60
N VAL A 143 -10.87 5.14 0.68
CA VAL A 143 -12.07 5.81 1.15
C VAL A 143 -12.92 6.23 -0.04
N THR A 144 -14.19 5.83 -0.02
CA THR A 144 -15.19 6.18 -1.04
C THR A 144 -16.27 7.09 -0.48
N ASP A 145 -16.86 7.91 -1.32
CA ASP A 145 -18.04 8.71 -1.03
C ASP A 145 -19.03 8.54 -2.20
N GLY A 146 -20.11 7.81 -1.95
CA GLY A 146 -21.06 7.46 -2.99
C GLY A 146 -20.45 6.69 -4.16
N GLY A 147 -19.51 5.79 -3.89
CA GLY A 147 -18.81 4.97 -4.87
C GLY A 147 -17.66 5.67 -5.61
N LYS A 148 -17.36 6.94 -5.29
CA LYS A 148 -16.20 7.65 -5.81
C LYS A 148 -15.06 7.61 -4.79
N VAL A 149 -13.85 7.36 -5.25
CA VAL A 149 -12.66 7.43 -4.38
C VAL A 149 -12.37 8.89 -4.03
N VAL A 150 -12.29 9.15 -2.72
CA VAL A 150 -12.04 10.49 -2.18
C VAL A 150 -10.74 10.59 -1.38
N GLY A 151 -10.16 9.45 -0.99
CA GLY A 151 -8.90 9.45 -0.24
C GLY A 151 -8.48 8.06 0.24
N ILE A 152 -7.50 8.05 1.12
CA ILE A 152 -6.94 6.84 1.74
C ILE A 152 -6.91 7.03 3.26
N LEU A 153 -7.38 6.05 4.00
CA LEU A 153 -7.20 5.95 5.45
C LEU A 153 -6.01 5.01 5.72
N ARG A 154 -4.95 5.52 6.30
CA ARG A 154 -3.74 4.73 6.61
C ARG A 154 -3.80 4.20 8.04
N LEU A 155 -3.33 2.96 8.24
CA LEU A 155 -3.20 2.36 9.57
C LEU A 155 -2.37 3.25 10.52
N SER A 156 -1.32 3.89 10.01
CA SER A 156 -0.48 4.81 10.80
C SER A 156 -1.24 6.02 11.35
N ASP A 157 -2.15 6.60 10.55
CA ASP A 157 -2.94 7.76 10.99
C ASP A 157 -3.97 7.36 12.06
N VAL A 158 -4.58 6.19 11.87
CA VAL A 158 -5.48 5.59 12.85
C VAL A 158 -4.74 5.28 14.16
N PHE A 159 -3.54 4.68 14.08
CA PHE A 159 -2.72 4.35 15.25
C PHE A 159 -2.36 5.59 16.08
N ILE A 160 -1.93 6.67 15.41
CA ILE A 160 -1.64 7.96 16.07
C ILE A 160 -2.90 8.49 16.76
N LYS A 161 -4.06 8.43 16.08
CA LYS A 161 -5.31 8.91 16.65
C LYS A 161 -5.74 8.13 17.88
N VAL A 162 -5.61 6.80 17.86
CA VAL A 162 -5.88 5.95 19.02
C VAL A 162 -4.99 6.32 20.20
N GLY A 163 -3.69 6.54 19.98
CA GLY A 163 -2.77 7.01 21.01
C GLY A 163 -3.21 8.32 21.65
N GLN A 164 -3.58 9.32 20.84
CA GLN A 164 -4.11 10.61 21.33
C GLN A 164 -5.39 10.46 22.14
N MET A 165 -6.28 9.53 21.76
CA MET A 165 -7.51 9.28 22.51
C MET A 165 -7.23 8.63 23.86
N MET A 166 -6.23 7.72 23.94
CA MET A 166 -5.81 7.14 25.22
C MET A 166 -5.27 8.21 26.17
N GLU A 167 -4.42 9.12 25.70
CA GLU A 167 -3.90 10.23 26.49
C GLU A 167 -5.02 11.17 26.99
N ALA A 168 -5.99 11.49 26.14
CA ALA A 168 -7.13 12.33 26.51
C ALA A 168 -8.00 11.66 27.59
N ALA A 169 -8.25 10.36 27.48
CA ALA A 169 -9.04 9.61 28.46
C ALA A 169 -8.34 9.53 29.83
N GLU A 170 -7.01 9.41 29.87
CA GLU A 170 -6.25 9.45 31.13
C GLU A 170 -6.32 10.83 31.78
N ALA A 171 -6.25 11.91 30.99
CA ALA A 171 -6.34 13.28 31.52
C ALA A 171 -7.72 13.61 32.09
N GLU A 172 -8.81 12.99 31.61
CA GLU A 172 -10.16 13.17 32.15
C GLU A 172 -10.43 12.32 33.41
N ALA A 173 -9.64 11.28 33.63
CA ALA A 173 -9.80 10.36 34.76
C ALA A 173 -9.01 10.75 36.01
N GLY A 174 -8.08 11.71 35.90
CA GLY A 174 -7.20 12.19 36.99
C GLY A 174 -7.60 13.56 37.48
#